data_025171e42a45f54fbfe5fe4d6ea1826c
#
_entry.id   025171e42a45f54fbfe5fe4d6ea1826c
#
_cell.length_a   1.000
_cell.length_b   1.000
_cell.length_c   1.000
_cell.angle_alpha   90.00
_cell.angle_beta   90.00
_cell.angle_gamma   90.00
#
_symmetry.space_group_name_H-M   'P 1'
#
loop_
_entity.id
_entity.type
_entity.pdbx_description
1 polymer ?
#
loop_
_entity_poly.entity_id
_entity_poly.type
_entity_poly.pdbx_seq_one_letter_code
_entity_poly.pdbx_strand_id
1 'polypeptide(L)'
;QKKIPLYRRSFSNKHATGSVITGDVERTYETFMTHKDNVVLLKLHLIDLSYMLEEMFARLFAIFDNHRIHINLVHNTAVDIYIAVDSSWHIDDVVSELMATGLDVDKQENVEIITIRHYDDEIYRRYDLDENIIIKQVSPQSIRIVRNKIVN
;
A
#
# COMPACT_ATOMS: atom_id res chain seq x y z
N GLN A 1 25.88 -12.55 23.01
CA GLN A 1 24.67 -11.82 23.48
C GLN A 1 23.94 -12.71 24.48
N LYS A 2 23.66 -12.17 25.70
CA LYS A 2 22.88 -12.89 26.70
C LYS A 2 21.41 -12.88 26.25
N LYS A 3 20.80 -14.03 26.02
CA LYS A 3 19.37 -14.19 25.72
C LYS A 3 18.57 -14.04 27.02
N ILE A 4 18.23 -12.81 27.39
CA ILE A 4 17.45 -12.53 28.61
C ILE A 4 16.00 -12.27 28.17
N PRO A 5 15.02 -13.09 28.60
CA PRO A 5 13.61 -12.83 28.32
C PRO A 5 13.11 -11.60 29.06
N LEU A 6 12.33 -10.74 28.39
CA LEU A 6 11.68 -9.58 28.98
C LEU A 6 10.20 -9.88 29.20
N TYR A 7 9.74 -9.77 30.45
CA TYR A 7 8.34 -9.97 30.82
C TYR A 7 7.62 -8.63 30.93
N ARG A 8 6.50 -8.47 30.23
CA ARG A 8 5.63 -7.31 30.34
C ARG A 8 4.30 -7.73 30.95
N ARG A 9 3.88 -7.07 32.05
CA ARG A 9 2.59 -7.31 32.72
C ARG A 9 1.77 -6.04 32.78
N SER A 10 0.45 -6.17 32.80
CA SER A 10 -0.46 -5.05 33.03
C SER A 10 -0.39 -4.59 34.49
N PHE A 11 -0.29 -3.29 34.72
CA PHE A 11 -0.34 -2.72 36.04
C PHE A 11 -1.76 -2.77 36.65
N SER A 12 -2.78 -2.64 35.81
CA SER A 12 -4.19 -2.63 36.21
C SER A 12 -4.79 -4.03 36.39
N ASN A 13 -4.21 -5.06 35.75
CA ASN A 13 -4.63 -6.45 35.89
C ASN A 13 -3.45 -7.34 36.27
N LYS A 14 -3.23 -7.49 37.58
CA LYS A 14 -2.10 -8.26 38.15
C LYS A 14 -2.20 -9.76 37.90
N HIS A 15 -3.38 -10.29 37.56
CA HIS A 15 -3.62 -11.70 37.31
C HIS A 15 -3.47 -12.09 35.83
N ALA A 16 -3.30 -11.11 34.95
CA ALA A 16 -3.03 -11.38 33.55
C ALA A 16 -1.65 -12.00 33.35
N THR A 17 -1.56 -13.03 32.54
CA THR A 17 -0.32 -13.78 32.25
C THR A 17 0.79 -12.89 31.69
N GLY A 18 0.41 -11.77 31.04
CA GLY A 18 1.36 -10.82 30.44
C GLY A 18 1.93 -11.34 29.11
N SER A 19 2.93 -10.62 28.62
CA SER A 19 3.65 -10.96 27.38
C SER A 19 5.14 -11.19 27.67
N VAL A 20 5.74 -12.11 26.96
CA VAL A 20 7.18 -12.41 27.04
C VAL A 20 7.84 -12.05 25.72
N ILE A 21 8.91 -11.27 25.77
CA ILE A 21 9.76 -11.02 24.62
C ILE A 21 11.00 -11.88 24.77
N THR A 22 11.16 -12.88 23.90
CA THR A 22 12.29 -13.81 23.90
C THR A 22 12.76 -14.06 22.47
N GLY A 23 14.02 -14.47 22.31
CA GLY A 23 14.58 -14.80 21.01
C GLY A 23 14.26 -16.22 20.50
N ASP A 24 13.69 -17.07 21.36
CA ASP A 24 13.48 -18.50 21.10
C ASP A 24 12.00 -18.87 20.92
N VAL A 25 11.23 -18.03 20.24
CA VAL A 25 9.82 -18.32 19.91
C VAL A 25 9.75 -18.93 18.52
N GLU A 26 9.11 -20.10 18.40
CA GLU A 26 8.57 -20.55 17.12
C GLU A 26 7.60 -19.48 16.63
N ARG A 27 7.95 -18.80 15.56
CA ARG A 27 7.12 -17.73 14.97
C ARG A 27 5.96 -18.41 14.24
N THR A 28 4.86 -18.63 14.92
CA THR A 28 3.58 -18.85 14.27
C THR A 28 3.13 -17.51 13.71
N TYR A 29 3.13 -17.39 12.41
CA TYR A 29 2.66 -16.19 11.73
C TYR A 29 1.16 -16.31 11.52
N GLU A 30 0.38 -15.61 12.33
CA GLU A 30 -1.05 -15.44 12.08
C GLU A 30 -1.26 -14.56 10.84
N THR A 31 -2.29 -14.86 10.09
CA THR A 31 -2.73 -14.00 8.99
C THR A 31 -3.17 -12.65 9.54
N PHE A 32 -2.60 -11.59 8.99
CA PHE A 32 -2.90 -10.22 9.40
C PHE A 32 -3.39 -9.43 8.20
N MET A 33 -4.55 -8.78 8.35
CA MET A 33 -5.14 -7.95 7.30
C MET A 33 -5.27 -6.50 7.78
N THR A 34 -4.82 -5.58 6.94
CA THR A 34 -5.08 -4.15 7.10
C THR A 34 -5.92 -3.63 5.94
N HIS A 35 -6.80 -2.71 6.26
CA HIS A 35 -7.69 -2.05 5.32
C HIS A 35 -7.45 -0.55 5.41
N LYS A 36 -7.26 0.12 4.29
CA LYS A 36 -7.06 1.55 4.21
C LYS A 36 -8.05 2.16 3.23
N ASP A 37 -8.93 2.97 3.78
CA ASP A 37 -9.87 3.82 3.07
C ASP A 37 -9.28 5.19 2.73
N ASN A 38 -10.06 6.03 2.08
CA ASN A 38 -9.71 7.40 1.71
C ASN A 38 -8.43 7.46 0.86
N VAL A 39 -8.41 6.63 -0.15
CA VAL A 39 -7.31 6.54 -1.12
C VAL A 39 -7.80 7.03 -2.48
N VAL A 40 -6.93 7.72 -3.18
CA VAL A 40 -7.07 8.07 -4.59
C VAL A 40 -6.02 7.33 -5.39
N LEU A 41 -6.42 6.73 -6.49
CA LEU A 41 -5.53 6.08 -7.43
C LEU A 41 -5.30 7.01 -8.62
N LEU A 42 -4.05 7.34 -8.88
CA LEU A 42 -3.62 8.05 -10.07
C LEU A 42 -3.01 7.04 -11.04
N LYS A 43 -3.51 7.01 -12.26
CA LYS A 43 -2.91 6.28 -13.36
C LYS A 43 -2.22 7.28 -14.27
N LEU A 44 -0.93 7.13 -14.45
CA LEU A 44 -0.08 7.97 -15.29
C LEU A 44 0.29 7.19 -16.54
N HIS A 45 -0.15 7.65 -17.69
CA HIS A 45 0.20 7.02 -18.96
C HIS A 45 1.47 7.64 -19.53
N LEU A 46 2.42 6.79 -19.90
CA LEU A 46 3.70 7.20 -20.49
C LEU A 46 3.55 7.30 -22.01
N ILE A 47 3.48 8.52 -22.51
CA ILE A 47 3.35 8.80 -23.96
C ILE A 47 4.66 8.46 -24.68
N ASP A 48 5.79 8.66 -24.04
CA ASP A 48 7.12 8.40 -24.60
C ASP A 48 7.96 7.56 -23.64
N LEU A 49 8.28 6.34 -24.06
CA LEU A 49 9.10 5.38 -23.31
C LEU A 49 10.61 5.69 -23.40
N SER A 50 11.01 6.75 -24.10
CA SER A 50 12.42 7.14 -24.26
C SER A 50 13.00 7.85 -23.02
N TYR A 51 12.16 8.25 -22.06
CA TYR A 51 12.62 8.83 -20.81
C TYR A 51 13.26 7.78 -19.90
N MET A 52 14.38 8.15 -19.29
CA MET A 52 14.97 7.33 -18.23
C MET A 52 13.98 7.26 -17.06
N LEU A 53 13.53 6.04 -16.74
CA LEU A 53 12.56 5.79 -15.68
C LEU A 53 12.96 6.41 -14.34
N GLU A 54 14.26 6.43 -14.05
CA GLU A 54 14.83 6.99 -12.82
C GLU A 54 14.57 8.49 -12.71
N GLU A 55 14.81 9.25 -13.78
CA GLU A 55 14.60 10.70 -13.78
C GLU A 55 13.12 11.04 -13.63
N MET A 56 12.27 10.29 -14.32
CA MET A 56 10.83 10.45 -14.22
C MET A 56 10.34 10.17 -12.80
N PHE A 57 10.72 9.05 -12.19
CA PHE A 57 10.35 8.76 -10.81
C PHE A 57 10.86 9.81 -9.82
N ALA A 58 12.08 10.33 -10.03
CA ALA A 58 12.60 11.41 -9.19
C ALA A 58 11.71 12.66 -9.26
N ARG A 59 11.26 13.06 -10.45
CA ARG A 59 10.35 14.18 -10.65
C ARG A 59 8.97 13.91 -10.03
N LEU A 60 8.41 12.73 -10.26
CA LEU A 60 7.13 12.33 -9.68
C LEU A 60 7.16 12.41 -8.16
N PHE A 61 8.15 11.80 -7.52
CA PHE A 61 8.24 11.81 -6.06
C PHE A 61 8.49 13.21 -5.50
N ALA A 62 9.22 14.08 -6.21
CA ALA A 62 9.41 15.46 -5.82
C ALA A 62 8.07 16.25 -5.81
N ILE A 63 7.19 16.03 -6.80
CA ILE A 63 5.85 16.65 -6.84
C ILE A 63 5.04 16.22 -5.62
N PHE A 64 4.95 14.92 -5.32
CA PHE A 64 4.20 14.44 -4.15
C PHE A 64 4.77 14.95 -2.83
N ASP A 65 6.10 15.03 -2.69
CA ASP A 65 6.78 15.56 -1.50
C ASP A 65 6.49 17.05 -1.31
N ASN A 66 6.56 17.85 -2.36
CA ASN A 66 6.25 19.28 -2.33
C ASN A 66 4.83 19.56 -1.85
N HIS A 67 3.86 18.72 -2.25
CA HIS A 67 2.46 18.80 -1.82
C HIS A 67 2.20 18.06 -0.51
N ARG A 68 3.21 17.42 0.10
CA ARG A 68 3.10 16.62 1.34
C ARG A 68 2.05 15.52 1.24
N ILE A 69 1.90 14.92 0.08
CA ILE A 69 0.99 13.81 -0.15
C ILE A 69 1.73 12.49 0.08
N HIS A 70 1.16 11.67 0.94
CA HIS A 70 1.73 10.37 1.26
C HIS A 70 1.38 9.33 0.20
N ILE A 71 2.43 8.71 -0.37
CA ILE A 71 2.29 7.60 -1.32
C ILE A 71 2.15 6.30 -0.55
N ASN A 72 1.08 5.57 -0.81
CA ASN A 72 0.81 4.28 -0.18
C ASN A 72 1.29 3.09 -1.00
N LEU A 73 1.19 3.19 -2.33
CA LEU A 73 1.56 2.12 -3.24
C LEU A 73 1.98 2.73 -4.58
N VAL A 74 3.01 2.13 -5.18
CA VAL A 74 3.40 2.37 -6.57
C VAL A 74 3.38 1.03 -7.30
N HIS A 75 2.80 1.02 -8.48
CA HIS A 75 2.80 -0.14 -9.36
C HIS A 75 3.04 0.34 -10.79
N ASN A 76 4.07 -0.18 -11.42
CA ASN A 76 4.39 0.15 -12.81
C ASN A 76 4.15 -1.05 -13.72
N THR A 77 3.64 -0.78 -14.89
CA THR A 77 3.53 -1.69 -16.02
C THR A 77 4.50 -1.25 -17.12
N ALA A 78 4.38 -1.83 -18.30
CA ALA A 78 5.20 -1.41 -19.45
C ALA A 78 4.89 0.02 -19.94
N VAL A 79 3.65 0.50 -19.74
CA VAL A 79 3.14 1.75 -20.32
C VAL A 79 2.47 2.68 -19.31
N ASP A 80 2.14 2.18 -18.12
CA ASP A 80 1.43 2.94 -17.09
C ASP A 80 2.15 2.86 -15.74
N ILE A 81 2.05 3.95 -14.98
CA ILE A 81 2.42 3.98 -13.58
C ILE A 81 1.16 4.26 -12.76
N TYR A 82 0.89 3.42 -11.79
CA TYR A 82 -0.20 3.59 -10.84
C TYR A 82 0.36 4.03 -9.51
N ILE A 83 -0.18 5.11 -8.96
CA ILE A 83 0.22 5.65 -7.66
C ILE A 83 -1.03 5.78 -6.80
N ALA A 84 -1.10 5.01 -5.71
CA ALA A 84 -2.16 5.15 -4.74
C ALA A 84 -1.70 6.07 -3.61
N VAL A 85 -2.45 7.13 -3.34
CA VAL A 85 -2.12 8.18 -2.38
C VAL A 85 -3.25 8.37 -1.38
N ASP A 86 -2.97 9.03 -0.26
CA ASP A 86 -4.01 9.47 0.66
C ASP A 86 -4.88 10.54 -0.02
N SER A 87 -6.20 10.43 0.14
CA SER A 87 -7.11 11.47 -0.32
C SER A 87 -6.83 12.77 0.42
N SER A 88 -6.61 13.83 -0.34
CA SER A 88 -6.27 15.16 0.16
C SER A 88 -6.95 16.21 -0.72
N TRP A 89 -7.25 17.37 -0.15
CA TRP A 89 -7.76 18.52 -0.89
C TRP A 89 -6.74 19.11 -1.89
N HIS A 90 -5.46 18.75 -1.76
CA HIS A 90 -4.41 19.13 -2.72
C HIS A 90 -4.24 18.18 -3.91
N ILE A 91 -5.04 17.10 -4.00
CA ILE A 91 -4.83 16.09 -5.04
C ILE A 91 -5.00 16.64 -6.45
N ASP A 92 -5.91 17.59 -6.64
CA ASP A 92 -6.15 18.21 -7.95
C ASP A 92 -5.00 19.14 -8.36
N ASP A 93 -4.32 19.75 -7.40
CA ASP A 93 -3.11 20.55 -7.66
C ASP A 93 -1.98 19.62 -8.14
N VAL A 94 -1.81 18.47 -7.49
CA VAL A 94 -0.83 17.44 -7.90
C VAL A 94 -1.14 16.92 -9.31
N VAL A 95 -2.40 16.60 -9.60
CA VAL A 95 -2.81 16.13 -10.93
C VAL A 95 -2.47 17.19 -11.99
N SER A 96 -2.76 18.46 -11.70
CA SER A 96 -2.46 19.57 -12.61
C SER A 96 -0.96 19.73 -12.86
N GLU A 97 -0.14 19.61 -11.81
CA GLU A 97 1.32 19.70 -11.93
C GLU A 97 1.89 18.50 -12.70
N LEU A 98 1.37 17.28 -12.46
CA LEU A 98 1.75 16.09 -13.23
C LEU A 98 1.43 16.24 -14.72
N MET A 99 0.22 16.73 -15.04
CA MET A 99 -0.19 16.99 -16.43
C MET A 99 0.70 18.04 -17.09
N ALA A 100 1.15 19.06 -16.35
CA ALA A 100 2.08 20.07 -16.86
C ALA A 100 3.45 19.51 -17.22
N THR A 101 3.83 18.34 -16.71
CA THR A 101 5.05 17.62 -17.13
C THR A 101 4.90 16.84 -18.44
N GLY A 102 3.72 16.84 -19.04
CA GLY A 102 3.42 16.10 -20.28
C GLY A 102 2.91 14.68 -20.05
N LEU A 103 2.54 14.33 -18.81
CA LEU A 103 1.92 13.05 -18.51
C LEU A 103 0.40 13.12 -18.73
N ASP A 104 -0.18 12.04 -19.21
CA ASP A 104 -1.62 11.83 -19.19
C ASP A 104 -2.00 11.19 -17.85
N VAL A 105 -2.94 11.79 -17.13
CA VAL A 105 -3.26 11.43 -15.75
C VAL A 105 -4.74 11.15 -15.59
N ASP A 106 -5.08 9.91 -15.30
CA ASP A 106 -6.42 9.49 -14.88
C ASP A 106 -6.49 9.44 -13.34
N LYS A 107 -7.48 10.14 -12.77
CA LYS A 107 -7.75 10.13 -11.32
C LYS A 107 -8.97 9.25 -11.02
N GLN A 108 -8.79 8.27 -10.15
CA GLN A 108 -9.87 7.40 -9.68
C GLN A 108 -10.03 7.54 -8.16
N GLU A 109 -11.20 7.95 -7.75
CA GLU A 109 -11.63 8.05 -6.36
C GLU A 109 -12.39 6.78 -5.91
N ASN A 110 -12.75 6.71 -4.63
CA ASN A 110 -13.48 5.56 -4.05
C ASN A 110 -12.76 4.23 -4.22
N VAL A 111 -11.46 4.24 -4.07
CA VAL A 111 -10.64 3.03 -4.00
C VAL A 111 -10.18 2.78 -2.58
N GLU A 112 -9.84 1.52 -2.31
CA GLU A 112 -9.32 1.07 -1.02
C GLU A 112 -8.09 0.21 -1.21
N ILE A 113 -7.21 0.18 -0.20
CA ILE A 113 -6.04 -0.69 -0.18
C ILE A 113 -6.23 -1.75 0.90
N ILE A 114 -6.11 -3.01 0.50
CA ILE A 114 -6.08 -4.15 1.41
C ILE A 114 -4.67 -4.72 1.38
N THR A 115 -4.07 -4.88 2.56
CA THR A 115 -2.78 -5.56 2.70
C THR A 115 -2.97 -6.77 3.60
N ILE A 116 -2.61 -7.95 3.10
CA ILE A 116 -2.71 -9.22 3.79
C ILE A 116 -1.30 -9.78 3.95
N ARG A 117 -0.92 -10.13 5.17
CA ARG A 117 0.35 -10.78 5.49
C ARG A 117 0.10 -12.20 5.96
N HIS A 118 1.03 -13.10 5.63
CA HIS A 118 0.97 -14.52 6.00
C HIS A 118 -0.34 -15.18 5.56
N TYR A 119 -0.72 -14.91 4.29
CA TYR A 119 -1.90 -15.48 3.66
C TYR A 119 -1.70 -16.98 3.37
N ASP A 120 -2.82 -17.69 3.32
CA ASP A 120 -2.91 -19.08 2.87
C ASP A 120 -3.55 -19.18 1.47
N ASP A 121 -3.65 -20.41 0.96
CA ASP A 121 -4.23 -20.66 -0.37
C ASP A 121 -5.72 -20.30 -0.45
N GLU A 122 -6.47 -20.37 0.65
CA GLU A 122 -7.88 -20.00 0.68
C GLU A 122 -8.05 -18.49 0.49
N ILE A 123 -7.28 -17.71 1.23
CA ILE A 123 -7.25 -16.24 1.13
C ILE A 123 -6.77 -15.82 -0.25
N TYR A 124 -5.72 -16.47 -0.78
CA TYR A 124 -5.22 -16.17 -2.12
C TYR A 124 -6.31 -16.33 -3.17
N ARG A 125 -7.03 -17.46 -3.18
CA ARG A 125 -8.11 -17.75 -4.13
C ARG A 125 -9.28 -16.79 -4.01
N ARG A 126 -9.65 -16.39 -2.79
CA ARG A 126 -10.73 -15.40 -2.56
C ARG A 126 -10.48 -14.10 -3.30
N TYR A 127 -9.23 -13.61 -3.26
CA TYR A 127 -8.85 -12.36 -3.94
C TYR A 127 -8.38 -12.58 -5.40
N ASP A 128 -8.27 -13.81 -5.86
CA ASP A 128 -7.96 -14.08 -7.27
C ASP A 128 -9.19 -13.93 -8.17
N LEU A 129 -10.37 -14.08 -7.60
CA LEU A 129 -11.67 -14.04 -8.29
C LEU A 129 -12.42 -12.69 -8.10
N ASP A 130 -11.85 -11.73 -7.39
CA ASP A 130 -12.50 -10.43 -7.15
C ASP A 130 -12.33 -9.51 -8.37
N GLU A 131 -13.42 -9.32 -9.12
CA GLU A 131 -13.45 -8.48 -10.33
C GLU A 131 -13.29 -6.97 -10.05
N ASN A 132 -13.41 -6.54 -8.79
CA ASN A 132 -13.23 -5.15 -8.40
C ASN A 132 -11.75 -4.76 -8.23
N ILE A 133 -10.84 -5.72 -8.34
CA ILE A 133 -9.41 -5.49 -8.18
C ILE A 133 -8.84 -4.76 -9.41
N ILE A 134 -8.19 -3.64 -9.13
CA ILE A 134 -7.48 -2.83 -10.14
C ILE A 134 -6.01 -3.22 -10.17
N ILE A 135 -5.40 -3.39 -8.98
CA ILE A 135 -3.97 -3.74 -8.82
C ILE A 135 -3.85 -4.84 -7.80
N LYS A 136 -3.03 -5.84 -8.11
CA LYS A 136 -2.67 -6.92 -7.19
C LYS A 136 -1.16 -7.11 -7.20
N GLN A 137 -0.53 -6.88 -6.07
CA GLN A 137 0.89 -7.15 -5.84
C GLN A 137 1.03 -8.35 -4.92
N VAL A 138 1.72 -9.38 -5.36
CA VAL A 138 1.90 -10.62 -4.62
C VAL A 138 3.37 -10.85 -4.33
N SER A 139 3.67 -11.19 -3.09
CA SER A 139 4.96 -11.68 -2.64
C SER A 139 4.77 -12.97 -1.84
N PRO A 140 5.83 -13.74 -1.54
CA PRO A 140 5.67 -15.00 -0.79
C PRO A 140 4.99 -14.87 0.56
N GLN A 141 4.96 -13.68 1.17
CA GLN A 141 4.42 -13.47 2.52
C GLN A 141 3.33 -12.41 2.58
N SER A 142 3.01 -11.74 1.48
CA SER A 142 2.01 -10.68 1.49
C SER A 142 1.32 -10.48 0.15
N ILE A 143 0.05 -10.10 0.21
CA ILE A 143 -0.74 -9.61 -0.91
C ILE A 143 -1.12 -8.17 -0.61
N ARG A 144 -0.93 -7.27 -1.57
CA ARG A 144 -1.48 -5.91 -1.55
C ARG A 144 -2.41 -5.73 -2.73
N ILE A 145 -3.59 -5.19 -2.45
CA ILE A 145 -4.68 -5.05 -3.40
C ILE A 145 -5.15 -3.61 -3.37
N VAL A 146 -5.30 -3.02 -4.55
CA VAL A 146 -6.08 -1.79 -4.75
C VAL A 146 -7.33 -2.19 -5.52
N ARG A 147 -8.50 -1.84 -5.01
CA ARG A 147 -9.77 -2.15 -5.65
C ARG A 147 -10.78 -1.02 -5.49
N ASN A 148 -11.82 -1.07 -6.30
CA ASN A 148 -12.99 -0.23 -6.12
C ASN A 148 -13.65 -0.54 -4.78
N LYS A 149 -14.01 0.51 -4.05
CA LYS A 149 -14.73 0.36 -2.79
C LYS A 149 -16.12 -0.17 -3.06
N ILE A 150 -16.48 -1.26 -2.40
CA ILE A 150 -17.83 -1.82 -2.49
C ILE A 150 -18.74 -0.92 -1.65
N VAL A 151 -19.61 -0.19 -2.32
CA VAL A 151 -20.68 0.57 -1.64
C VAL A 151 -21.78 -0.41 -1.29
N ASN A 152 -21.91 -0.73 -0.02
CA ASN A 152 -23.04 -1.52 0.51
C ASN A 152 -24.26 -0.63 0.74
#